data_2c51cbc8f7a1a196e96c62e399f7e7b5
#
_entry.id   2c51cbc8f7a1a196e96c62e399f7e7b5
#
_cell.length_a   1.000
_cell.length_b   1.000
_cell.length_c   1.000
_cell.angle_alpha   90.00
_cell.angle_beta   90.00
_cell.angle_gamma   90.00
#
_symmetry.space_group_name_H-M   'P 1'
#
loop_
_entity.id
_entity.type
_entity.pdbx_description
1 polymer ?
#
loop_
_entity_poly.entity_id
_entity_poly.type
_entity_poly.pdbx_seq_one_letter_code
_entity_poly.pdbx_strand_id
1 'polypeptide(L)'
;MKNMNLNYLDFDYSEDAEGVGTFDAMASVSPAQVPALHAEISAVLAWAHQHWPDACGPSEDGGEWQYDLQGVQEVSTPLVLAFDGATGPLRAASGSPAPTRTTITLTVSGTPAFCSALREAFGIE
;
A
#
# COMPACT_ATOMS: atom_id res chain seq x y z
N MET A 1 -17.92 12.10 15.38
CA MET A 1 -17.24 12.14 14.07
C MET A 1 -17.10 10.73 13.54
N LYS A 2 -17.29 10.57 12.25
CA LYS A 2 -17.21 9.29 11.60
C LYS A 2 -15.78 8.97 11.19
N ASN A 3 -15.26 7.84 11.58
CA ASN A 3 -13.99 7.36 11.04
C ASN A 3 -14.20 6.87 9.62
N MET A 4 -13.24 7.13 8.75
CA MET A 4 -13.26 6.58 7.40
C MET A 4 -12.76 5.14 7.46
N ASN A 5 -13.53 4.23 6.88
CA ASN A 5 -13.17 2.82 6.88
C ASN A 5 -12.27 2.49 5.71
N LEU A 6 -11.17 1.81 5.99
CA LEU A 6 -10.24 1.31 4.99
C LEU A 6 -10.41 -0.20 4.91
N ASN A 7 -10.68 -0.70 3.69
CA ASN A 7 -10.90 -2.11 3.46
C ASN A 7 -9.68 -2.83 2.89
N TYR A 8 -8.80 -2.10 2.22
CA TYR A 8 -7.61 -2.65 1.57
C TYR A 8 -6.33 -2.20 2.23
N LEU A 9 -6.28 -0.97 2.71
CA LEU A 9 -5.11 -0.44 3.39
C LEU A 9 -5.18 -0.79 4.87
N ASP A 10 -4.17 -1.50 5.33
CA ASP A 10 -4.02 -1.86 6.74
C ASP A 10 -2.66 -1.31 7.16
N PHE A 11 -2.69 -0.24 7.92
CA PHE A 11 -1.47 0.48 8.27
C PHE A 11 -0.79 -0.08 9.50
N ASP A 12 0.51 -0.34 9.36
CA ASP A 12 1.40 -0.59 10.49
C ASP A 12 2.01 0.74 10.90
N TYR A 13 1.97 1.05 12.17
CA TYR A 13 2.47 2.31 12.70
C TYR A 13 3.73 2.08 13.52
N SER A 14 4.72 2.94 13.31
CA SER A 14 5.95 2.96 14.11
C SER A 14 6.40 4.40 14.36
N GLU A 15 7.17 4.62 15.40
CA GLU A 15 7.73 5.92 15.74
C GLU A 15 9.23 5.82 15.93
N ASP A 16 9.93 6.88 15.55
CA ASP A 16 11.36 6.99 15.87
C ASP A 16 11.56 7.64 17.25
N ALA A 17 12.82 7.82 17.63
CA ALA A 17 13.17 8.38 18.93
C ALA A 17 12.74 9.84 19.09
N GLU A 18 12.47 10.54 18.00
CA GLU A 18 12.05 11.94 18.01
C GLU A 18 10.52 12.11 17.92
N GLY A 19 9.80 11.01 17.88
CA GLY A 19 8.35 11.02 17.79
C GLY A 19 7.80 11.14 16.37
N VAL A 20 8.66 11.14 15.36
CA VAL A 20 8.20 11.08 13.98
C VAL A 20 7.62 9.71 13.72
N GLY A 21 6.37 9.68 13.28
CA GLY A 21 5.65 8.43 13.04
C GLY A 21 5.63 8.08 11.57
N THR A 22 5.58 6.77 11.31
CA THR A 22 5.50 6.22 9.96
C THR A 22 4.37 5.21 9.89
N PHE A 23 3.52 5.38 8.89
CA PHE A 23 2.42 4.46 8.58
C PHE A 23 2.75 3.76 7.28
N ASP A 24 2.81 2.44 7.31
CA ASP A 24 3.07 1.62 6.12
C ASP A 24 1.88 0.72 5.84
N ALA A 25 1.42 0.74 4.59
CA ALA A 25 0.38 -0.17 4.14
C ALA A 25 0.73 -0.72 2.76
N MET A 26 0.47 -1.99 2.57
CA MET A 26 0.64 -2.64 1.28
C MET A 26 -0.62 -3.43 0.97
N ALA A 27 -1.14 -3.28 -0.24
CA ALA A 27 -2.32 -4.01 -0.67
C ALA A 27 -2.06 -4.64 -2.03
N SER A 28 -2.40 -5.92 -2.15
CA SER A 28 -2.30 -6.67 -3.40
C SER A 28 -3.71 -7.07 -3.83
N VAL A 29 -4.13 -6.60 -4.99
CA VAL A 29 -5.53 -6.72 -5.42
C VAL A 29 -5.63 -7.21 -6.87
N SER A 30 -6.81 -7.72 -7.21
CA SER A 30 -7.16 -8.07 -8.58
C SER A 30 -7.54 -6.81 -9.37
N PRO A 31 -7.58 -6.88 -10.71
CA PRO A 31 -7.97 -5.70 -11.51
C PRO A 31 -9.32 -5.11 -11.14
N ALA A 32 -10.28 -5.94 -10.76
CA ALA A 32 -11.61 -5.46 -10.39
C ALA A 32 -11.60 -4.62 -9.10
N GLN A 33 -10.61 -4.82 -8.24
CA GLN A 33 -10.49 -4.14 -6.95
C GLN A 33 -9.63 -2.87 -7.01
N VAL A 34 -8.90 -2.67 -8.11
CA VAL A 34 -7.97 -1.54 -8.24
C VAL A 34 -8.67 -0.20 -8.05
N PRO A 35 -9.85 0.08 -8.65
CA PRO A 35 -10.51 1.36 -8.42
C PRO A 35 -10.86 1.63 -6.95
N ALA A 36 -11.27 0.60 -6.22
CA ALA A 36 -11.59 0.73 -4.79
C ALA A 36 -10.33 1.03 -3.98
N LEU A 37 -9.21 0.35 -4.30
CA LEU A 37 -7.94 0.63 -3.63
C LEU A 37 -7.46 2.06 -3.91
N HIS A 38 -7.55 2.51 -5.18
CA HIS A 38 -7.20 3.88 -5.54
C HIS A 38 -8.03 4.89 -4.77
N ALA A 39 -9.32 4.60 -4.57
CA ALA A 39 -10.21 5.48 -3.83
C ALA A 39 -9.78 5.61 -2.36
N GLU A 40 -9.34 4.51 -1.74
CA GLU A 40 -8.83 4.56 -0.35
C GLU A 40 -7.56 5.39 -0.26
N ILE A 41 -6.61 5.16 -1.16
CA ILE A 41 -5.36 5.93 -1.18
C ILE A 41 -5.66 7.42 -1.38
N SER A 42 -6.54 7.73 -2.32
CA SER A 42 -6.94 9.11 -2.58
C SER A 42 -7.60 9.75 -1.36
N ALA A 43 -8.42 9.01 -0.64
CA ALA A 43 -9.07 9.51 0.56
C ALA A 43 -8.05 9.89 1.64
N VAL A 44 -7.04 9.05 1.86
CA VAL A 44 -5.99 9.32 2.86
C VAL A 44 -5.19 10.56 2.46
N LEU A 45 -4.72 10.61 1.22
CA LEU A 45 -3.87 11.71 0.76
C LEU A 45 -4.66 13.02 0.64
N ALA A 46 -5.91 12.96 0.18
CA ALA A 46 -6.77 14.15 0.12
C ALA A 46 -7.05 14.71 1.51
N TRP A 47 -7.33 13.83 2.48
CA TRP A 47 -7.52 14.25 3.86
C TRP A 47 -6.29 14.99 4.37
N ALA A 48 -5.10 14.45 4.11
CA ALA A 48 -3.86 15.05 4.57
C ALA A 48 -3.64 16.43 3.94
N HIS A 49 -3.87 16.56 2.64
CA HIS A 49 -3.72 17.85 1.96
C HIS A 49 -4.74 18.88 2.44
N GLN A 50 -5.95 18.45 2.77
CA GLN A 50 -7.01 19.34 3.24
C GLN A 50 -6.77 19.86 4.65
N HIS A 51 -6.28 19.00 5.54
CA HIS A 51 -6.10 19.34 6.95
C HIS A 51 -4.71 19.89 7.26
N TRP A 52 -3.74 19.62 6.41
CA TRP A 52 -2.36 20.05 6.55
C TRP A 52 -1.87 20.68 5.25
N PRO A 53 -2.55 21.76 4.78
CA PRO A 53 -2.18 22.37 3.50
C PRO A 53 -0.79 22.98 3.55
N ASP A 54 -0.09 22.88 2.43
CA ASP A 54 1.26 23.42 2.25
C ASP A 54 2.30 22.84 3.23
N ALA A 55 1.97 21.73 3.90
CA ALA A 55 2.85 21.12 4.89
C ALA A 55 3.44 19.80 4.43
N CYS A 56 3.18 19.38 3.19
CA CYS A 56 3.72 18.15 2.63
C CYS A 56 5.15 18.36 2.15
N GLY A 57 6.07 17.55 2.69
CA GLY A 57 7.47 17.62 2.32
C GLY A 57 8.40 17.24 3.47
N PRO A 58 9.70 17.21 3.21
CA PRO A 58 10.68 16.84 4.24
C PRO A 58 10.64 17.79 5.43
N SER A 59 10.83 17.24 6.62
CA SER A 59 10.84 18.05 7.84
C SER A 59 11.96 19.09 7.85
N GLU A 60 13.06 18.80 7.18
CA GLU A 60 14.18 19.75 7.02
C GLU A 60 13.76 21.03 6.33
N ASP A 61 12.75 20.96 5.46
CA ASP A 61 12.24 22.12 4.72
C ASP A 61 10.95 22.67 5.35
N GLY A 62 10.65 22.28 6.59
CA GLY A 62 9.48 22.75 7.32
C GLY A 62 8.22 21.94 7.07
N GLY A 63 8.33 20.81 6.38
CA GLY A 63 7.19 19.93 6.15
C GLY A 63 6.77 19.21 7.43
N GLU A 64 5.46 18.98 7.57
CA GLU A 64 4.93 18.27 8.73
C GLU A 64 4.49 16.85 8.40
N TRP A 65 4.39 16.53 7.13
CA TRP A 65 4.09 15.16 6.69
C TRP A 65 4.60 14.95 5.28
N GLN A 66 4.79 13.69 4.91
CA GLN A 66 5.18 13.32 3.56
C GLN A 66 4.73 11.91 3.27
N TYR A 67 4.74 11.51 2.01
CA TYR A 67 4.37 10.16 1.63
C TYR A 67 5.25 9.64 0.51
N ASP A 68 5.27 8.31 0.41
CA ASP A 68 5.86 7.59 -0.72
C ASP A 68 4.82 6.61 -1.24
N LEU A 69 4.68 6.52 -2.54
CA LEU A 69 3.67 5.69 -3.16
C LEU A 69 4.32 4.90 -4.30
N GLN A 70 4.24 3.58 -4.20
CA GLN A 70 4.83 2.69 -5.19
C GLN A 70 3.81 1.66 -5.63
N GLY A 71 3.89 1.25 -6.89
CA GLY A 71 3.01 0.24 -7.42
C GLY A 71 3.73 -0.73 -8.34
N VAL A 72 3.31 -1.99 -8.29
CA VAL A 72 3.82 -3.05 -9.14
C VAL A 72 2.63 -3.83 -9.70
N GLN A 73 2.67 -4.10 -10.98
CA GLN A 73 1.69 -4.96 -11.62
C GLN A 73 2.40 -6.24 -12.07
N GLU A 74 1.83 -7.39 -11.69
CA GLU A 74 2.43 -8.68 -11.97
C GLU A 74 1.44 -9.60 -12.68
N VAL A 75 2.00 -10.38 -13.63
CA VAL A 75 1.26 -11.46 -14.28
C VAL A 75 2.03 -12.75 -14.00
N SER A 76 1.35 -13.73 -13.42
CA SER A 76 1.90 -15.05 -13.17
C SER A 76 1.37 -16.04 -14.18
N THR A 77 2.27 -16.86 -14.75
CA THR A 77 1.86 -17.97 -15.59
C THR A 77 2.35 -19.25 -14.92
N PRO A 78 1.44 -20.12 -14.47
CA PRO A 78 1.87 -21.38 -13.87
C PRO A 78 2.46 -22.30 -14.92
N LEU A 79 3.41 -23.11 -14.51
CA LEU A 79 3.98 -24.14 -15.35
C LEU A 79 3.35 -25.49 -15.00
N VAL A 80 2.99 -26.21 -16.01
CA VAL A 80 2.57 -27.61 -15.84
C VAL A 80 3.84 -28.46 -15.98
N LEU A 81 4.23 -29.08 -14.89
CA LEU A 81 5.46 -29.89 -14.85
C LEU A 81 5.09 -31.37 -14.84
N ALA A 82 5.76 -32.14 -15.67
CA ALA A 82 5.55 -33.58 -15.73
C ALA A 82 6.90 -34.30 -15.85
N PHE A 83 7.07 -35.33 -15.08
CA PHE A 83 8.24 -36.19 -15.13
C PHE A 83 7.86 -37.58 -15.56
N ASP A 84 8.50 -38.06 -16.64
CA ASP A 84 8.32 -39.41 -17.09
C ASP A 84 9.50 -40.27 -16.63
N GLY A 85 9.27 -41.13 -15.66
CA GLY A 85 10.31 -41.99 -15.11
C GLY A 85 10.90 -42.99 -16.09
N ALA A 86 10.17 -43.29 -17.19
CA ALA A 86 10.64 -44.21 -18.19
C ALA A 86 11.57 -43.60 -19.22
N THR A 87 11.33 -42.34 -19.59
CA THR A 87 12.11 -41.63 -20.62
C THR A 87 13.00 -40.54 -20.07
N GLY A 88 12.81 -40.14 -18.84
CA GLY A 88 13.77 -39.40 -18.05
C GLY A 88 13.63 -37.90 -17.94
N PRO A 89 13.39 -37.09 -18.96
CA PRO A 89 13.46 -35.65 -18.73
C PRO A 89 12.19 -35.07 -18.09
N LEU A 90 12.40 -34.07 -17.26
CA LEU A 90 11.32 -33.21 -16.77
C LEU A 90 10.78 -32.38 -17.92
N ARG A 91 9.47 -32.37 -18.09
CA ARG A 91 8.81 -31.52 -19.10
C ARG A 91 8.09 -30.39 -18.43
N ALA A 92 8.11 -29.23 -19.08
CA ALA A 92 7.41 -28.06 -18.62
C ALA A 92 6.59 -27.48 -19.78
N ALA A 93 5.34 -27.14 -19.47
CA ALA A 93 4.47 -26.46 -20.43
C ALA A 93 3.81 -25.29 -19.71
N SER A 94 3.54 -24.20 -20.45
CA SER A 94 2.85 -23.07 -19.87
C SER A 94 1.38 -23.38 -19.68
N GLY A 95 0.86 -23.13 -18.48
CA GLY A 95 -0.56 -23.18 -18.20
C GLY A 95 -1.24 -21.89 -18.60
N SER A 96 -2.50 -21.72 -18.19
CA SER A 96 -3.22 -20.47 -18.43
C SER A 96 -2.67 -19.38 -17.52
N PRO A 97 -2.45 -18.15 -18.04
CA PRO A 97 -1.99 -17.06 -17.19
C PRO A 97 -2.98 -16.77 -16.06
N ALA A 98 -2.46 -16.54 -14.88
CA ALA A 98 -3.27 -16.07 -13.76
C ALA A 98 -3.69 -14.61 -14.01
N PRO A 99 -4.80 -14.15 -13.38
CA PRO A 99 -5.18 -12.75 -13.48
C PRO A 99 -4.06 -11.84 -12.99
N THR A 100 -3.94 -10.68 -13.62
CA THR A 100 -2.98 -9.66 -13.21
C THR A 100 -3.23 -9.25 -11.76
N ARG A 101 -2.15 -9.09 -11.00
CA ARG A 101 -2.24 -8.55 -9.64
C ARG A 101 -1.52 -7.22 -9.56
N THR A 102 -2.16 -6.29 -8.85
CA THR A 102 -1.58 -4.97 -8.59
C THR A 102 -1.28 -4.87 -7.11
N THR A 103 -0.03 -4.57 -6.79
CA THR A 103 0.40 -4.34 -5.40
C THR A 103 0.80 -2.89 -5.26
N ILE A 104 0.17 -2.18 -4.34
CA ILE A 104 0.50 -0.79 -4.07
C ILE A 104 0.96 -0.67 -2.63
N THR A 105 2.07 0.05 -2.44
CA THR A 105 2.62 0.35 -1.12
C THR A 105 2.51 1.85 -0.90
N LEU A 106 1.87 2.22 0.20
CA LEU A 106 1.76 3.61 0.63
C LEU A 106 2.45 3.76 1.97
N THR A 107 3.40 4.68 2.05
CA THR A 107 4.08 5.04 3.29
C THR A 107 3.78 6.50 3.57
N VAL A 108 3.26 6.80 4.74
CA VAL A 108 2.97 8.17 5.17
C VAL A 108 3.70 8.40 6.47
N SER A 109 4.43 9.50 6.56
CA SER A 109 5.15 9.85 7.80
C SER A 109 4.90 11.30 8.16
N GLY A 110 5.05 11.63 9.44
CA GLY A 110 4.82 12.99 9.87
C GLY A 110 5.14 13.23 11.32
N THR A 111 4.91 14.47 11.73
CA THR A 111 5.08 14.93 13.11
C THR A 111 4.09 14.22 14.04
N PRO A 112 4.34 14.24 15.35
CA PRO A 112 3.38 13.63 16.29
C PRO A 112 1.96 14.16 16.17
N ALA A 113 1.80 15.46 15.93
CA ALA A 113 0.48 16.06 15.75
C ALA A 113 -0.22 15.54 14.52
N PHE A 114 0.49 15.45 13.40
CA PHE A 114 -0.04 14.87 12.16
C PHE A 114 -0.44 13.41 12.37
N CYS A 115 0.43 12.64 12.98
CA CYS A 115 0.18 11.20 13.21
C CYS A 115 -1.04 10.96 14.10
N SER A 116 -1.20 11.74 15.15
CA SER A 116 -2.38 11.66 16.00
C SER A 116 -3.66 11.94 15.22
N ALA A 117 -3.64 12.97 14.39
CA ALA A 117 -4.81 13.35 13.60
C ALA A 117 -5.15 12.28 12.57
N LEU A 118 -4.15 11.72 11.90
CA LEU A 118 -4.36 10.67 10.91
C LEU A 118 -4.93 9.41 11.54
N ARG A 119 -4.40 9.00 12.68
CA ARG A 119 -4.88 7.82 13.40
C ARG A 119 -6.34 7.97 13.80
N GLU A 120 -6.71 9.15 14.30
CA GLU A 120 -8.09 9.42 14.68
C GLU A 120 -9.02 9.43 13.47
N ALA A 121 -8.61 10.07 12.38
CA ALA A 121 -9.45 10.21 11.19
C ALA A 121 -9.78 8.85 10.54
N PHE A 122 -8.84 7.92 10.55
CA PHE A 122 -8.99 6.63 9.86
C PHE A 122 -9.07 5.43 10.81
N GLY A 123 -9.13 5.66 12.11
CA GLY A 123 -9.23 4.59 13.09
C GLY A 123 -8.03 3.67 13.13
N ILE A 124 -6.84 4.20 12.93
CA ILE A 124 -5.60 3.43 12.95
C ILE A 124 -5.08 3.34 14.38
N GLU A 125 -4.79 2.14 14.83
CA GLU A 125 -4.28 1.91 16.18
C GLU A 125 -2.77 1.74 16.27
#